data_b4d48d1daab8f2e7f80a3bf8b9f57a7d
#
_entry.id   b4d48d1daab8f2e7f80a3bf8b9f57a7d
#
_cell.length_a   1.000
_cell.length_b   1.000
_cell.length_c   1.000
_cell.angle_alpha   90.00
_cell.angle_beta   90.00
_cell.angle_gamma   90.00
#
_symmetry.space_group_name_H-M   'P 1'
#
loop_
_entity.id
_entity.type
_entity.pdbx_description
1 polymer ?
#
loop_
_entity_poly.entity_id
_entity_poly.type
_entity_poly.pdbx_seq_one_letter_code
_entity_poly.pdbx_strand_id
1 'polypeptide(L)'
;VVSETEELTGLLKEPKRNEYARVDRVAAWFLLARVYLNAETWGGKNEYTNAYKYAKKVIAEGNYPLASDYRHIFLADNNTCSEIIWPLVQDADYAQSSAGTNFLIKALMNGPMDNYVKTGVGSRGWGNARVKVAFVDKFDEADQIFYADDTWGDNKKDKRAQFFTIDHTKETWVEGKAFQKTFENGYACIKWRNVTKERKELVEGGTKYSSVDFPMFRTADAYLMAAEAILRGAVGGTQDEALGYVNEIRDRAYMSGKYGDGASGRITAGELSLDFLLDERAREMHMELVRRTDLIR
;
A
#
# COMPACT_ATOMS: atom_id res chain seq x y z
N VAL A 1 -21.07 -10.70 -12.33
CA VAL A 1 -20.17 -9.63 -11.84
C VAL A 1 -19.62 -8.83 -13.02
N VAL A 2 -18.89 -9.46 -13.99
CA VAL A 2 -18.22 -8.68 -15.08
C VAL A 2 -19.25 -7.90 -15.90
N SER A 3 -20.24 -8.56 -16.50
CA SER A 3 -21.25 -7.90 -17.35
C SER A 3 -21.99 -6.77 -16.63
N GLU A 4 -22.41 -7.02 -15.40
CA GLU A 4 -23.08 -6.01 -14.56
C GLU A 4 -22.15 -4.83 -14.26
N THR A 5 -20.87 -5.09 -13.96
CA THR A 5 -19.89 -4.02 -13.69
C THR A 5 -19.59 -3.23 -14.97
N GLU A 6 -19.54 -3.86 -16.13
CA GLU A 6 -19.37 -3.17 -17.42
C GLU A 6 -20.56 -2.25 -17.73
N GLU A 7 -21.79 -2.71 -17.51
CA GLU A 7 -22.99 -1.85 -17.64
C GLU A 7 -22.93 -0.66 -16.67
N LEU A 8 -22.52 -0.89 -15.42
CA LEU A 8 -22.40 0.18 -14.42
C LEU A 8 -21.39 1.26 -14.83
N THR A 9 -20.36 0.95 -15.62
CA THR A 9 -19.39 1.98 -16.06
C THR A 9 -20.04 3.14 -16.81
N GLY A 10 -21.16 2.89 -17.50
CA GLY A 10 -21.93 3.91 -18.22
C GLY A 10 -22.90 4.71 -17.33
N LEU A 11 -23.27 4.16 -16.17
CA LEU A 11 -24.26 4.76 -15.27
C LEU A 11 -23.62 5.53 -14.10
N LEU A 12 -22.41 5.15 -13.69
CA LEU A 12 -21.70 5.80 -12.61
C LEU A 12 -21.22 7.20 -13.01
N LYS A 13 -21.11 8.09 -12.03
CA LYS A 13 -20.58 9.44 -12.23
C LYS A 13 -19.17 9.42 -12.80
N GLU A 14 -18.84 10.48 -13.51
CA GLU A 14 -17.48 10.73 -14.04
C GLU A 14 -16.43 10.74 -12.92
N PRO A 15 -15.14 10.53 -13.25
CA PRO A 15 -14.05 10.52 -12.28
C PRO A 15 -14.07 11.73 -11.35
N LYS A 16 -14.01 11.50 -10.05
CA LYS A 16 -14.04 12.53 -8.99
C LYS A 16 -15.26 13.46 -8.99
N ARG A 17 -16.38 13.06 -9.60
CA ARG A 17 -17.63 13.84 -9.60
C ARG A 17 -18.64 13.32 -8.58
N ASN A 18 -18.27 12.33 -7.78
CA ASN A 18 -19.10 11.85 -6.68
C ASN A 18 -18.63 12.44 -5.34
N GLU A 19 -19.47 12.29 -4.32
CA GLU A 19 -19.07 12.57 -2.94
C GLU A 19 -17.95 11.64 -2.52
N TYR A 20 -17.12 12.08 -1.57
CA TYR A 20 -16.06 11.27 -1.02
C TYR A 20 -16.57 9.90 -0.56
N ALA A 21 -15.78 8.86 -0.75
CA ALA A 21 -16.07 7.47 -0.45
C ALA A 21 -17.23 6.82 -1.24
N ARG A 22 -17.92 7.55 -2.10
CA ARG A 22 -18.88 6.96 -3.04
C ARG A 22 -18.16 6.55 -4.31
N VAL A 23 -18.47 5.33 -4.78
CA VAL A 23 -17.89 4.81 -6.03
C VAL A 23 -18.26 5.69 -7.22
N ASP A 24 -17.28 5.95 -8.06
CA ASP A 24 -17.42 6.53 -9.37
C ASP A 24 -17.05 5.50 -10.45
N ARG A 25 -17.03 5.93 -11.70
CA ARG A 25 -16.68 5.08 -12.84
C ARG A 25 -15.29 4.44 -12.72
N VAL A 26 -14.34 5.12 -12.09
CA VAL A 26 -12.97 4.62 -11.93
C VAL A 26 -12.93 3.41 -11.01
N ALA A 27 -13.74 3.38 -9.97
CA ALA A 27 -13.85 2.22 -9.08
C ALA A 27 -14.38 0.98 -9.83
N ALA A 28 -15.31 1.16 -10.78
CA ALA A 28 -15.78 0.07 -11.64
C ALA A 28 -14.68 -0.42 -12.59
N TRP A 29 -13.94 0.47 -13.24
CA TRP A 29 -12.79 0.08 -14.07
C TRP A 29 -11.72 -0.65 -13.27
N PHE A 30 -11.45 -0.17 -12.06
CA PHE A 30 -10.48 -0.82 -11.16
C PHE A 30 -10.92 -2.24 -10.77
N LEU A 31 -12.21 -2.41 -10.43
CA LEU A 31 -12.76 -3.74 -10.12
C LEU A 31 -12.64 -4.67 -11.33
N LEU A 32 -12.98 -4.20 -12.53
CA LEU A 32 -12.85 -4.98 -13.77
C LEU A 32 -11.39 -5.38 -14.02
N ALA A 33 -10.44 -4.46 -13.89
CA ALA A 33 -9.01 -4.78 -14.02
C ALA A 33 -8.59 -5.89 -13.05
N ARG A 34 -9.00 -5.81 -11.78
CA ARG A 34 -8.68 -6.80 -10.74
C ARG A 34 -9.34 -8.15 -11.01
N VAL A 35 -10.60 -8.18 -11.41
CA VAL A 35 -11.32 -9.43 -11.74
C VAL A 35 -10.71 -10.10 -12.96
N TYR A 36 -10.45 -9.37 -14.02
CA TYR A 36 -9.85 -9.90 -15.24
C TYR A 36 -8.41 -10.38 -15.02
N LEU A 37 -7.61 -9.70 -14.21
CA LEU A 37 -6.25 -10.13 -13.87
C LEU A 37 -6.23 -11.49 -13.18
N ASN A 38 -7.26 -11.79 -12.38
CA ASN A 38 -7.37 -13.04 -11.65
C ASN A 38 -8.26 -14.10 -12.35
N ALA A 39 -8.79 -13.81 -13.54
CA ALA A 39 -9.76 -14.67 -14.23
C ALA A 39 -9.19 -16.05 -14.58
N GLU A 40 -7.90 -16.15 -14.93
CA GLU A 40 -7.26 -17.42 -15.20
C GLU A 40 -7.20 -18.30 -13.94
N THR A 41 -6.76 -17.72 -12.83
CA THR A 41 -6.65 -18.44 -11.54
C THR A 41 -8.02 -18.89 -11.00
N TRP A 42 -9.04 -18.05 -11.13
CA TRP A 42 -10.37 -18.32 -10.55
C TRP A 42 -11.33 -19.06 -11.48
N GLY A 43 -11.17 -18.88 -12.78
CA GLY A 43 -12.10 -19.38 -13.79
C GLY A 43 -11.45 -20.07 -15.00
N GLY A 44 -10.15 -20.25 -15.01
CA GLY A 44 -9.41 -20.92 -16.09
C GLY A 44 -9.41 -20.16 -17.43
N LYS A 45 -9.75 -18.86 -17.43
CA LYS A 45 -9.81 -18.04 -18.65
C LYS A 45 -8.74 -16.97 -18.63
N ASN A 46 -7.89 -16.95 -19.65
CA ASN A 46 -6.92 -15.87 -19.85
C ASN A 46 -7.66 -14.60 -20.31
N GLU A 47 -7.66 -13.60 -19.45
CA GLU A 47 -8.30 -12.29 -19.70
C GLU A 47 -7.31 -11.12 -19.48
N TYR A 48 -6.00 -11.36 -19.61
CA TYR A 48 -4.99 -10.34 -19.34
C TYR A 48 -5.11 -9.10 -20.22
N THR A 49 -5.59 -9.25 -21.46
CA THR A 49 -5.85 -8.10 -22.36
C THR A 49 -6.94 -7.18 -21.78
N ASN A 50 -8.01 -7.74 -21.23
CA ASN A 50 -9.06 -6.97 -20.59
C ASN A 50 -8.58 -6.37 -19.25
N ALA A 51 -7.75 -7.10 -18.49
CA ALA A 51 -7.13 -6.58 -17.27
C ALA A 51 -6.28 -5.33 -17.57
N TYR A 52 -5.40 -5.41 -18.59
CA TYR A 52 -4.58 -4.30 -19.03
C TYR A 52 -5.43 -3.11 -19.51
N LYS A 53 -6.44 -3.36 -20.37
CA LYS A 53 -7.35 -2.34 -20.88
C LYS A 53 -7.94 -1.50 -19.76
N TYR A 54 -8.50 -2.14 -18.73
CA TYR A 54 -9.17 -1.42 -17.65
C TYR A 54 -8.17 -0.79 -16.66
N ALA A 55 -7.04 -1.44 -16.38
CA ALA A 55 -5.99 -0.84 -15.57
C ALA A 55 -5.40 0.42 -16.23
N LYS A 56 -5.12 0.37 -17.53
CA LYS A 56 -4.68 1.53 -18.32
C LYS A 56 -5.72 2.66 -18.27
N LYS A 57 -7.00 2.32 -18.34
CA LYS A 57 -8.08 3.29 -18.25
C LYS A 57 -8.13 4.00 -16.91
N VAL A 58 -7.94 3.27 -15.80
CA VAL A 58 -7.79 3.85 -14.46
C VAL A 58 -6.64 4.86 -14.42
N ILE A 59 -5.49 4.49 -14.99
CA ILE A 59 -4.27 5.33 -14.97
C ILE A 59 -4.45 6.59 -15.82
N ALA A 60 -4.95 6.43 -17.05
CA ALA A 60 -4.97 7.53 -18.04
C ALA A 60 -6.18 8.46 -17.89
N GLU A 61 -7.34 7.94 -17.51
CA GLU A 61 -8.60 8.65 -17.52
C GLU A 61 -9.19 8.85 -16.10
N GLY A 62 -8.64 8.16 -15.08
CA GLY A 62 -9.21 8.13 -13.73
C GLY A 62 -9.10 9.43 -12.95
N ASN A 63 -8.13 10.28 -13.27
CA ASN A 63 -7.85 11.52 -12.54
C ASN A 63 -7.57 11.32 -11.04
N TYR A 64 -6.96 10.19 -10.67
CA TYR A 64 -6.46 9.87 -9.33
C TYR A 64 -4.93 9.70 -9.40
N PRO A 65 -4.16 10.81 -9.48
CA PRO A 65 -2.70 10.71 -9.60
C PRO A 65 -2.08 10.06 -8.37
N LEU A 66 -0.93 9.42 -8.55
CA LEU A 66 -0.13 8.91 -7.44
C LEU A 66 0.13 10.02 -6.42
N ALA A 67 0.05 9.69 -5.14
CA ALA A 67 0.42 10.60 -4.07
C ALA A 67 1.89 11.00 -4.19
N SER A 68 2.20 12.25 -3.93
CA SER A 68 3.59 12.73 -3.95
C SER A 68 4.43 12.12 -2.82
N ASP A 69 3.81 11.81 -1.68
CA ASP A 69 4.41 11.07 -0.58
C ASP A 69 3.61 9.80 -0.31
N TYR A 70 4.29 8.64 -0.40
CA TYR A 70 3.72 7.33 -0.09
C TYR A 70 3.07 7.27 1.29
N ARG A 71 3.68 7.91 2.27
CA ARG A 71 3.23 7.83 3.67
C ARG A 71 1.87 8.47 3.87
N HIS A 72 1.54 9.52 3.13
CA HIS A 72 0.24 10.21 3.25
C HIS A 72 -0.97 9.30 3.01
N ILE A 73 -0.81 8.25 2.21
CA ILE A 73 -1.88 7.26 1.94
C ILE A 73 -2.38 6.59 3.23
N PHE A 74 -1.55 6.53 4.28
CA PHE A 74 -1.77 5.76 5.51
C PHE A 74 -1.83 6.61 6.77
N LEU A 75 -2.10 7.91 6.62
CA LEU A 75 -2.20 8.89 7.71
C LEU A 75 -3.66 9.33 7.93
N ALA A 76 -3.91 10.00 9.06
CA ALA A 76 -5.26 10.37 9.50
C ALA A 76 -6.00 11.35 8.58
N ASP A 77 -5.27 12.11 7.76
CA ASP A 77 -5.79 13.05 6.78
C ASP A 77 -5.73 12.52 5.34
N ASN A 78 -5.68 11.21 5.18
CA ASN A 78 -5.58 10.56 3.87
C ASN A 78 -6.86 10.69 3.02
N ASN A 79 -7.96 11.15 3.59
CA ASN A 79 -9.14 11.58 2.84
C ASN A 79 -8.84 12.72 1.84
N THR A 80 -7.72 13.44 2.03
CA THR A 80 -7.22 14.45 1.09
C THR A 80 -6.20 13.89 0.10
N CYS A 81 -5.85 12.61 0.20
CA CYS A 81 -4.87 11.97 -0.67
C CYS A 81 -5.43 11.77 -2.10
N SER A 82 -4.67 12.21 -3.10
CA SER A 82 -5.07 12.17 -4.51
C SER A 82 -5.20 10.76 -5.08
N GLU A 83 -4.48 9.78 -4.51
CA GLU A 83 -4.31 8.44 -5.05
C GLU A 83 -5.47 7.49 -4.72
N ILE A 84 -6.22 7.76 -3.64
CA ILE A 84 -7.28 6.86 -3.16
C ILE A 84 -8.52 6.99 -4.05
N ILE A 85 -8.87 5.89 -4.73
CA ILE A 85 -10.04 5.80 -5.62
C ILE A 85 -11.29 5.47 -4.82
N TRP A 86 -11.20 4.50 -3.93
CA TRP A 86 -12.30 4.09 -3.07
C TRP A 86 -11.81 3.70 -1.69
N PRO A 87 -12.09 4.50 -0.66
CA PRO A 87 -11.76 4.19 0.72
C PRO A 87 -12.88 3.42 1.42
N LEU A 88 -12.49 2.68 2.45
CA LEU A 88 -13.39 2.33 3.55
C LEU A 88 -13.17 3.38 4.66
N VAL A 89 -14.15 4.26 4.83
CA VAL A 89 -14.04 5.42 5.72
C VAL A 89 -13.94 4.97 7.17
N GLN A 90 -13.02 5.58 7.88
CA GLN A 90 -12.85 5.47 9.33
C GLN A 90 -12.95 6.85 9.97
N ASP A 91 -13.66 6.94 11.06
CA ASP A 91 -13.85 8.18 11.81
C ASP A 91 -13.77 7.88 13.30
N ALA A 92 -12.87 8.54 14.01
CA ALA A 92 -12.63 8.28 15.43
C ALA A 92 -13.82 8.61 16.32
N ASP A 93 -14.70 9.51 15.87
CA ASP A 93 -15.88 9.94 16.62
C ASP A 93 -17.12 9.10 16.33
N TYR A 94 -17.30 8.66 15.07
CA TYR A 94 -18.50 7.95 14.62
C TYR A 94 -18.29 6.45 14.39
N ALA A 95 -17.14 6.04 13.84
CA ALA A 95 -16.83 4.64 13.57
C ALA A 95 -16.00 4.02 14.71
N GLN A 96 -16.53 4.05 15.92
CA GLN A 96 -15.84 3.65 17.16
C GLN A 96 -15.66 2.13 17.24
N SER A 97 -14.69 1.58 16.54
CA SER A 97 -14.37 0.16 16.50
C SER A 97 -12.90 -0.12 16.79
N SER A 98 -12.63 -1.24 17.45
CA SER A 98 -11.27 -1.79 17.55
C SER A 98 -10.82 -2.52 16.28
N ALA A 99 -11.68 -2.65 15.27
CA ALA A 99 -11.37 -3.23 13.95
C ALA A 99 -10.84 -2.17 12.97
N GLY A 100 -10.75 -2.53 11.69
CA GLY A 100 -10.30 -1.63 10.62
C GLY A 100 -8.87 -1.15 10.81
N THR A 101 -8.61 0.09 10.46
CA THR A 101 -7.27 0.70 10.58
C THR A 101 -6.83 0.89 12.03
N ASN A 102 -7.77 1.02 12.97
CA ASN A 102 -7.45 1.01 14.38
C ASN A 102 -6.76 -0.29 14.82
N PHE A 103 -7.25 -1.46 14.31
CA PHE A 103 -6.59 -2.75 14.54
C PHE A 103 -5.18 -2.75 13.93
N LEU A 104 -5.01 -2.28 12.69
CA LEU A 104 -3.71 -2.26 12.02
C LEU A 104 -2.69 -1.44 12.81
N ILE A 105 -3.05 -0.24 13.27
CA ILE A 105 -2.16 0.60 14.05
C ILE A 105 -1.81 -0.08 15.38
N LYS A 106 -2.81 -0.49 16.16
CA LYS A 106 -2.57 -1.03 17.52
C LYS A 106 -1.92 -2.41 17.53
N ALA A 107 -2.23 -3.27 16.55
CA ALA A 107 -1.62 -4.60 16.46
C ALA A 107 -0.14 -4.57 16.05
N LEU A 108 0.26 -3.56 15.27
CA LEU A 108 1.60 -3.42 14.71
C LEU A 108 2.56 -2.62 15.60
N MET A 109 2.09 -2.03 16.69
CA MET A 109 2.87 -1.18 17.59
C MET A 109 2.65 -1.57 19.04
N ASN A 110 3.57 -1.16 19.94
CA ASN A 110 3.48 -1.30 21.37
C ASN A 110 3.79 0.03 22.09
N GLY A 111 3.57 0.08 23.41
CA GLY A 111 3.73 1.31 24.18
C GLY A 111 5.14 1.91 24.16
N PRO A 112 6.23 1.13 24.28
CA PRO A 112 7.61 1.66 24.19
C PRO A 112 7.92 2.42 22.90
N MET A 113 7.27 2.05 21.77
CA MET A 113 7.45 2.75 20.48
C MET A 113 6.94 4.20 20.51
N ASP A 114 5.99 4.53 21.37
CA ASP A 114 5.44 5.89 21.49
C ASP A 114 6.49 6.92 21.93
N ASN A 115 7.60 6.48 22.51
CA ASN A 115 8.74 7.35 22.82
C ASN A 115 9.46 7.86 21.57
N TYR A 116 9.28 7.20 20.43
CA TYR A 116 9.94 7.49 19.15
C TYR A 116 8.94 7.86 18.07
N VAL A 117 7.85 7.10 17.96
CA VAL A 117 6.88 7.21 16.87
C VAL A 117 5.51 7.53 17.43
N LYS A 118 4.97 8.69 17.10
CA LYS A 118 3.58 9.02 17.45
C LYS A 118 2.64 8.14 16.64
N THR A 119 1.86 7.33 17.34
CA THR A 119 0.83 6.46 16.72
C THR A 119 -0.44 7.24 16.42
N GLY A 120 -0.72 8.30 17.21
CA GLY A 120 -1.92 9.12 17.14
C GLY A 120 -3.19 8.42 17.63
N VAL A 121 -3.08 7.18 18.15
CA VAL A 121 -4.17 6.50 18.86
C VAL A 121 -3.79 6.42 20.33
N GLY A 122 -4.41 7.23 21.13
CA GLY A 122 -4.22 7.27 22.59
C GLY A 122 -4.50 5.90 23.20
N SER A 123 -3.66 5.49 24.10
CA SER A 123 -3.54 4.16 24.67
C SER A 123 -2.66 3.20 23.85
N ARG A 124 -1.88 2.49 24.57
CA ARG A 124 -0.81 1.57 24.19
C ARG A 124 -1.20 0.64 23.05
N GLY A 125 -0.32 0.50 22.07
CA GLY A 125 -0.43 -0.55 21.05
C GLY A 125 -0.48 -1.95 21.69
N TRP A 126 -1.00 -2.91 20.94
CA TRP A 126 -1.19 -4.28 21.44
C TRP A 126 0.01 -5.19 21.20
N GLY A 127 0.91 -4.83 20.27
CA GLY A 127 2.10 -5.63 19.97
C GLY A 127 1.80 -7.06 19.51
N ASN A 128 0.79 -7.25 18.67
CA ASN A 128 0.32 -8.58 18.27
C ASN A 128 0.86 -9.04 16.93
N ALA A 129 1.26 -8.12 16.04
CA ALA A 129 1.70 -8.44 14.69
C ALA A 129 3.05 -7.81 14.36
N ARG A 130 3.88 -8.55 13.66
CA ARG A 130 5.23 -8.15 13.22
C ARG A 130 5.41 -8.49 11.76
N VAL A 131 6.37 -7.85 11.10
CA VAL A 131 6.73 -8.20 9.74
C VAL A 131 7.61 -9.45 9.70
N LYS A 132 7.46 -10.25 8.65
CA LYS A 132 8.30 -11.41 8.43
C LYS A 132 9.63 -10.99 7.81
N VAL A 133 10.71 -11.69 8.15
CA VAL A 133 12.06 -11.51 7.58
C VAL A 133 12.00 -11.47 6.06
N ALA A 134 11.34 -12.42 5.41
CA ALA A 134 11.22 -12.48 3.95
C ALA A 134 10.59 -11.24 3.31
N PHE A 135 9.87 -10.41 4.06
CA PHE A 135 9.40 -9.11 3.59
C PHE A 135 10.46 -8.02 3.83
N VAL A 136 11.09 -8.01 5.00
CA VAL A 136 12.16 -7.07 5.33
C VAL A 136 13.31 -7.15 4.32
N ASP A 137 13.69 -8.38 3.93
CA ASP A 137 14.76 -8.66 2.97
C ASP A 137 14.49 -8.17 1.53
N LYS A 138 13.28 -7.67 1.26
CA LYS A 138 12.97 -7.04 -0.04
C LYS A 138 13.47 -5.60 -0.14
N PHE A 139 14.03 -5.05 0.91
CA PHE A 139 14.57 -3.69 0.98
C PHE A 139 16.07 -3.71 1.21
N ASP A 140 16.77 -2.68 0.78
CA ASP A 140 18.18 -2.48 1.07
C ASP A 140 18.43 -2.47 2.58
N GLU A 141 19.54 -3.03 3.05
CA GLU A 141 19.84 -3.16 4.48
C GLU A 141 19.78 -1.83 5.22
N ALA A 142 20.27 -0.75 4.60
CA ALA A 142 20.20 0.60 5.18
C ALA A 142 18.77 1.10 5.38
N ASP A 143 17.85 0.71 4.52
CA ASP A 143 16.43 1.09 4.62
C ASP A 143 15.67 0.22 5.64
N GLN A 144 16.21 -0.92 6.05
CA GLN A 144 15.60 -1.78 7.06
C GLN A 144 15.69 -1.19 8.47
N ILE A 145 16.64 -0.29 8.72
CA ILE A 145 16.93 0.22 10.06
C ILE A 145 16.08 1.46 10.38
N PHE A 146 15.59 1.49 11.61
CA PHE A 146 14.94 2.68 12.18
C PHE A 146 15.95 3.50 12.97
N TYR A 147 15.97 4.80 12.73
CA TYR A 147 16.82 5.75 13.42
C TYR A 147 15.97 6.65 14.32
N ALA A 148 16.40 6.84 15.57
CA ALA A 148 15.67 7.62 16.56
C ALA A 148 15.58 9.13 16.21
N ASP A 149 16.53 9.63 15.43
CA ASP A 149 16.58 10.99 14.89
C ASP A 149 15.87 11.14 13.53
N ASP A 150 15.44 10.03 12.93
CA ASP A 150 14.67 9.99 11.68
C ASP A 150 13.39 9.15 11.82
N THR A 151 12.50 9.57 12.71
CA THR A 151 11.28 8.82 13.06
C THR A 151 10.25 8.71 11.94
N TRP A 152 10.49 9.42 10.82
CA TRP A 152 9.64 9.40 9.63
C TRP A 152 10.25 8.66 8.46
N GLY A 153 11.51 8.26 8.56
CA GLY A 153 12.25 7.61 7.50
C GLY A 153 12.53 8.55 6.32
N ASP A 154 12.77 9.83 6.61
CA ASP A 154 13.08 10.82 5.58
C ASP A 154 14.42 10.53 4.90
N ASN A 155 15.38 9.96 5.63
CA ASN A 155 16.70 9.59 5.13
C ASN A 155 16.72 8.22 4.41
N LYS A 156 15.65 7.42 4.49
CA LYS A 156 15.55 6.16 3.76
C LYS A 156 15.47 6.42 2.26
N LYS A 157 16.11 5.57 1.45
CA LYS A 157 15.99 5.62 0.00
C LYS A 157 14.58 5.23 -0.43
N ASP A 158 14.12 4.04 -0.04
CA ASP A 158 12.76 3.58 -0.29
C ASP A 158 11.84 3.95 0.89
N LYS A 159 10.95 4.93 0.67
CA LYS A 159 10.03 5.44 1.71
C LYS A 159 8.97 4.41 2.15
N ARG A 160 8.88 3.28 1.48
CA ARG A 160 7.97 2.18 1.83
C ARG A 160 8.54 1.26 2.92
N ALA A 161 9.83 1.37 3.22
CA ALA A 161 10.51 0.61 4.27
C ALA A 161 10.15 1.14 5.67
N GLN A 162 8.88 1.03 6.04
CA GLN A 162 8.31 1.58 7.28
C GLN A 162 8.45 0.57 8.45
N PHE A 163 9.70 0.32 8.87
CA PHE A 163 10.03 -0.59 9.97
C PHE A 163 10.43 0.18 11.22
N PHE A 164 10.14 -0.39 12.39
CA PHE A 164 10.69 0.02 13.68
C PHE A 164 11.56 -1.13 14.23
N THR A 165 12.79 -0.82 14.59
CA THR A 165 13.83 -1.83 14.91
C THR A 165 14.53 -1.61 16.24
N ILE A 166 14.27 -0.53 16.99
CA ILE A 166 14.90 -0.29 18.29
C ILE A 166 14.46 -1.38 19.27
N ASP A 167 15.43 -2.05 19.86
CA ASP A 167 15.25 -3.19 20.76
C ASP A 167 14.54 -4.41 20.13
N HIS A 168 14.40 -4.44 18.79
CA HIS A 168 13.82 -5.56 18.05
C HIS A 168 14.90 -6.40 17.37
N THR A 169 14.69 -7.71 17.32
CA THR A 169 15.46 -8.62 16.47
C THR A 169 14.79 -8.72 15.10
N LYS A 170 15.57 -8.99 14.03
CA LYS A 170 15.00 -9.22 12.70
C LYS A 170 14.20 -10.51 12.64
N GLU A 171 14.67 -11.55 13.32
CA GLU A 171 14.10 -12.88 13.31
C GLU A 171 12.85 -12.96 14.20
N THR A 172 11.77 -13.49 13.64
CA THR A 172 10.51 -13.73 14.36
C THR A 172 10.46 -15.11 15.01
N TRP A 173 11.28 -16.03 14.54
CA TRP A 173 11.34 -17.41 15.01
C TRP A 173 12.77 -17.95 14.89
N VAL A 174 13.21 -18.70 15.88
CA VAL A 174 14.50 -19.38 15.88
C VAL A 174 14.25 -20.86 16.06
N GLU A 175 14.79 -21.69 15.17
CA GLU A 175 14.66 -23.16 15.21
C GLU A 175 15.12 -23.72 16.55
N GLY A 176 14.36 -24.68 17.08
CA GLY A 176 14.65 -25.33 18.36
C GLY A 176 14.30 -24.52 19.61
N LYS A 177 13.77 -23.29 19.46
CA LYS A 177 13.24 -22.49 20.58
C LYS A 177 11.71 -22.53 20.60
N ALA A 178 11.13 -22.52 21.80
CA ALA A 178 9.70 -22.35 21.95
C ALA A 178 9.26 -21.05 21.27
N PHE A 179 8.01 -21.00 20.79
CA PHE A 179 7.41 -19.83 20.16
C PHE A 179 7.73 -18.57 20.99
N GLN A 180 8.44 -17.65 20.38
CA GLN A 180 8.82 -16.42 21.08
C GLN A 180 7.62 -15.51 21.17
N LYS A 181 7.15 -15.28 22.40
CA LYS A 181 5.94 -14.51 22.69
C LYS A 181 6.17 -13.00 22.79
N THR A 182 7.43 -12.55 22.73
CA THR A 182 7.75 -11.12 22.88
C THR A 182 7.55 -10.39 21.55
N PHE A 183 7.00 -9.20 21.61
CA PHE A 183 6.77 -8.37 20.44
C PHE A 183 8.08 -7.95 19.76
N GLU A 184 9.15 -7.85 20.52
CA GLU A 184 10.49 -7.47 20.08
C GLU A 184 11.18 -8.54 19.18
N ASN A 185 10.60 -9.74 19.09
CA ASN A 185 11.08 -10.78 18.17
C ASN A 185 10.42 -10.61 16.79
N GLY A 186 11.07 -9.89 15.92
CA GLY A 186 10.64 -9.42 14.62
C GLY A 186 10.45 -7.90 14.60
N TYR A 187 10.69 -7.27 13.46
CA TYR A 187 10.49 -5.82 13.32
C TYR A 187 9.01 -5.45 13.38
N ALA A 188 8.71 -4.34 14.02
CA ALA A 188 7.38 -3.75 13.96
C ALA A 188 7.18 -2.96 12.65
N CYS A 189 5.94 -2.68 12.28
CA CYS A 189 5.60 -1.91 11.09
C CYS A 189 4.91 -0.60 11.50
N ILE A 190 5.43 0.51 11.02
CA ILE A 190 4.95 1.86 11.33
C ILE A 190 4.31 2.55 10.13
N LYS A 191 3.85 1.77 9.15
CA LYS A 191 3.20 2.27 7.94
C LYS A 191 1.91 3.05 8.25
N TRP A 192 1.10 2.53 9.16
CA TRP A 192 -0.19 3.10 9.53
C TRP A 192 -0.06 3.96 10.79
N ARG A 193 -0.42 5.24 10.72
CA ARG A 193 -0.38 6.15 11.87
C ARG A 193 -1.57 7.11 11.85
N ASN A 194 -2.21 7.32 12.98
CA ASN A 194 -3.33 8.25 13.11
C ASN A 194 -2.85 9.69 13.38
N VAL A 195 -1.91 10.15 12.57
CA VAL A 195 -1.36 11.51 12.58
C VAL A 195 -1.48 12.12 11.19
N THR A 196 -1.45 13.44 11.08
CA THR A 196 -1.53 14.13 9.79
C THR A 196 -0.20 14.09 9.03
N LYS A 197 -0.23 14.44 7.74
CA LYS A 197 0.98 14.60 6.91
C LYS A 197 1.94 15.69 7.43
N GLU A 198 1.44 16.64 8.22
CA GLU A 198 2.25 17.63 8.96
C GLU A 198 2.85 17.04 10.26
N ARG A 199 2.73 15.71 10.47
CA ARG A 199 3.31 14.98 11.60
C ARG A 199 2.69 15.34 12.95
N LYS A 200 1.43 15.77 12.96
CA LYS A 200 0.68 16.18 14.15
C LYS A 200 -0.36 15.15 14.52
N GLU A 201 -0.53 14.92 15.80
CA GLU A 201 -1.69 14.19 16.33
C GLU A 201 -2.96 15.02 16.09
N LEU A 202 -4.10 14.37 15.83
CA LEU A 202 -5.40 15.04 15.70
C LEU A 202 -5.83 15.70 17.00
N VAL A 203 -5.49 15.05 18.11
CA VAL A 203 -5.70 15.53 19.49
C VAL A 203 -4.44 15.21 20.28
N GLU A 204 -4.00 16.08 21.15
CA GLU A 204 -2.85 15.85 22.03
C GLU A 204 -3.06 14.57 22.86
N GLY A 205 -2.08 13.66 22.81
CA GLY A 205 -2.16 12.34 23.44
C GLY A 205 -2.92 11.29 22.61
N GLY A 206 -3.34 11.65 21.40
CA GLY A 206 -4.01 10.77 20.45
C GLY A 206 -5.50 10.56 20.70
N THR A 207 -6.20 10.04 19.71
CA THR A 207 -7.62 9.66 19.79
C THR A 207 -7.78 8.20 20.26
N LYS A 208 -8.96 7.84 20.77
CA LYS A 208 -9.25 6.45 21.19
C LYS A 208 -9.29 5.49 19.98
N TYR A 209 -9.79 5.97 18.85
CA TYR A 209 -9.95 5.23 17.60
C TYR A 209 -9.23 5.93 16.44
N SER A 210 -9.01 5.21 15.36
CA SER A 210 -8.34 5.72 14.16
C SER A 210 -9.31 6.48 13.25
N SER A 211 -8.84 7.57 12.66
CA SER A 211 -9.47 8.28 11.53
C SER A 211 -8.78 7.99 10.20
N VAL A 212 -7.87 7.02 10.13
CA VAL A 212 -7.19 6.65 8.89
C VAL A 212 -8.13 5.82 8.02
N ASP A 213 -8.51 6.30 6.86
CA ASP A 213 -9.31 5.54 5.90
C ASP A 213 -8.50 4.38 5.32
N PHE A 214 -9.15 3.23 5.11
CA PHE A 214 -8.49 2.10 4.46
C PHE A 214 -8.66 2.21 2.93
N PRO A 215 -7.56 2.32 2.15
CA PRO A 215 -7.62 2.45 0.70
C PRO A 215 -7.95 1.11 0.04
N MET A 216 -9.25 0.82 -0.17
CA MET A 216 -9.71 -0.39 -0.85
C MET A 216 -9.20 -0.46 -2.29
N PHE A 217 -9.24 0.68 -3.00
CA PHE A 217 -8.72 0.85 -4.35
C PHE A 217 -7.87 2.11 -4.42
N ARG A 218 -6.65 1.99 -4.96
CA ARG A 218 -5.74 3.10 -5.18
C ARG A 218 -4.93 2.91 -6.46
N THR A 219 -4.54 4.01 -7.06
CA THR A 219 -3.98 4.04 -8.41
C THR A 219 -2.68 3.24 -8.55
N ALA A 220 -1.81 3.19 -7.53
CA ALA A 220 -0.59 2.41 -7.60
C ALA A 220 -0.84 0.91 -7.89
N ASP A 221 -1.92 0.33 -7.35
CA ASP A 221 -2.29 -1.05 -7.69
C ASP A 221 -2.67 -1.19 -9.17
N ALA A 222 -3.33 -0.18 -9.77
CA ALA A 222 -3.62 -0.19 -11.21
C ALA A 222 -2.35 -0.19 -12.07
N TYR A 223 -1.33 0.58 -11.70
CA TYR A 223 -0.02 0.55 -12.36
C TYR A 223 0.60 -0.85 -12.34
N LEU A 224 0.61 -1.49 -11.16
CA LEU A 224 1.17 -2.82 -11.00
C LEU A 224 0.32 -3.90 -11.68
N MET A 225 -1.01 -3.77 -11.69
CA MET A 225 -1.91 -4.65 -12.45
C MET A 225 -1.69 -4.52 -13.97
N ALA A 226 -1.51 -3.31 -14.49
CA ALA A 226 -1.21 -3.09 -15.91
C ALA A 226 0.13 -3.73 -16.32
N ALA A 227 1.18 -3.50 -15.52
CA ALA A 227 2.48 -4.10 -15.76
C ALA A 227 2.41 -5.64 -15.73
N GLU A 228 1.70 -6.23 -14.75
CA GLU A 228 1.54 -7.67 -14.63
C GLU A 228 0.78 -8.26 -15.83
N ALA A 229 -0.32 -7.63 -16.23
CA ALA A 229 -1.11 -8.09 -17.37
C ALA A 229 -0.28 -8.10 -18.67
N ILE A 230 0.54 -7.07 -18.89
CA ILE A 230 1.48 -7.01 -20.04
C ILE A 230 2.47 -8.16 -19.98
N LEU A 231 3.14 -8.38 -18.85
CA LEU A 231 4.11 -9.46 -18.68
C LEU A 231 3.50 -10.86 -18.83
N ARG A 232 2.20 -10.99 -18.57
CA ARG A 232 1.43 -12.22 -18.81
C ARG A 232 0.87 -12.34 -20.23
N GLY A 233 1.23 -11.42 -21.15
CA GLY A 233 0.89 -11.50 -22.57
C GLY A 233 -0.36 -10.74 -22.98
N ALA A 234 -0.76 -9.69 -22.26
CA ALA A 234 -1.85 -8.82 -22.71
C ALA A 234 -1.54 -8.20 -24.07
N VAL A 235 -2.50 -8.27 -25.00
CA VAL A 235 -2.37 -7.67 -26.32
C VAL A 235 -2.48 -6.15 -26.23
N GLY A 236 -1.61 -5.45 -26.99
CA GLY A 236 -1.62 -3.98 -27.06
C GLY A 236 -0.77 -3.28 -26.00
N GLY A 237 -0.16 -4.00 -25.07
CA GLY A 237 0.87 -3.50 -24.16
C GLY A 237 2.28 -3.87 -24.63
N THR A 238 3.28 -3.09 -24.22
CA THR A 238 4.70 -3.34 -24.52
C THR A 238 5.50 -3.50 -23.22
N GLN A 239 6.64 -4.21 -23.31
CA GLN A 239 7.53 -4.36 -22.16
C GLN A 239 8.05 -3.00 -21.65
N ASP A 240 8.31 -2.06 -22.56
CA ASP A 240 8.73 -0.71 -22.19
C ASP A 240 7.62 0.04 -21.42
N GLU A 241 6.36 -0.17 -21.77
CA GLU A 241 5.22 0.40 -21.05
C GLU A 241 5.09 -0.22 -19.64
N ALA A 242 5.24 -1.54 -19.52
CA ALA A 242 5.25 -2.22 -18.24
C ALA A 242 6.40 -1.73 -17.34
N LEU A 243 7.59 -1.57 -17.91
CA LEU A 243 8.76 -0.99 -17.25
C LEU A 243 8.48 0.45 -16.80
N GLY A 244 7.84 1.25 -17.65
CA GLY A 244 7.43 2.61 -17.33
C GLY A 244 6.49 2.66 -16.12
N TYR A 245 5.49 1.79 -16.06
CA TYR A 245 4.58 1.70 -14.93
C TYR A 245 5.28 1.34 -13.61
N VAL A 246 6.16 0.36 -13.64
CA VAL A 246 6.92 -0.03 -12.44
C VAL A 246 7.86 1.08 -12.00
N ASN A 247 8.57 1.71 -12.93
CA ASN A 247 9.50 2.79 -12.62
C ASN A 247 8.79 4.06 -12.12
N GLU A 248 7.56 4.32 -12.53
CA GLU A 248 6.75 5.41 -11.97
C GLU A 248 6.46 5.20 -10.48
N ILE A 249 6.11 3.97 -10.07
CA ILE A 249 5.93 3.60 -8.66
C ILE A 249 7.24 3.75 -7.89
N ARG A 250 8.34 3.32 -8.48
CA ARG A 250 9.67 3.38 -7.84
C ARG A 250 10.17 4.81 -7.72
N ASP A 251 9.97 5.65 -8.72
CA ASP A 251 10.31 7.08 -8.61
C ASP A 251 9.60 7.74 -7.42
N ARG A 252 8.30 7.47 -7.23
CA ARG A 252 7.55 7.96 -6.09
C ARG A 252 8.08 7.38 -4.78
N ALA A 253 8.37 6.08 -4.73
CA ALA A 253 8.87 5.41 -3.53
C ALA A 253 10.24 5.94 -3.09
N TYR A 254 11.08 6.31 -4.03
CA TYR A 254 12.42 6.84 -3.82
C TYR A 254 12.47 8.37 -3.80
N MET A 255 11.34 9.03 -3.95
CA MET A 255 11.26 10.49 -4.06
C MET A 255 12.18 11.05 -5.14
N SER A 256 12.23 10.39 -6.30
CA SER A 256 13.10 10.75 -7.44
C SER A 256 12.29 11.26 -8.64
N GLY A 257 12.98 11.83 -9.63
CA GLY A 257 12.35 12.38 -10.83
C GLY A 257 11.36 13.49 -10.50
N LYS A 258 10.11 13.37 -10.95
CA LYS A 258 9.08 14.40 -10.68
C LYS A 258 8.61 14.45 -9.21
N TYR A 259 9.00 13.49 -8.38
CA TYR A 259 8.60 13.42 -6.97
C TYR A 259 9.64 14.06 -6.03
N GLY A 260 10.87 14.33 -6.49
CA GLY A 260 11.91 14.93 -5.69
C GLY A 260 13.32 14.68 -6.24
N ASP A 261 14.31 14.92 -5.42
CA ASP A 261 15.75 14.82 -5.72
C ASP A 261 16.41 13.58 -5.09
N GLY A 262 15.62 12.62 -4.63
CA GLY A 262 16.10 11.35 -4.09
C GLY A 262 16.87 10.51 -5.13
N ALA A 263 17.68 9.59 -4.64
CA ALA A 263 18.41 8.67 -5.51
C ALA A 263 17.42 7.81 -6.34
N SER A 264 17.73 7.58 -7.62
CA SER A 264 16.88 6.78 -8.49
C SER A 264 16.77 5.34 -7.99
N GLY A 265 15.55 4.86 -7.87
CA GLY A 265 15.23 3.45 -7.61
C GLY A 265 14.83 2.68 -8.86
N ARG A 266 14.96 3.27 -10.05
CA ARG A 266 14.52 2.68 -11.32
C ARG A 266 15.25 1.37 -11.62
N ILE A 267 14.52 0.46 -12.26
CA ILE A 267 15.05 -0.79 -12.79
C ILE A 267 15.19 -0.73 -14.30
N THR A 268 15.96 -1.65 -14.84
CA THR A 268 16.14 -1.87 -16.28
C THR A 268 15.14 -2.89 -16.83
N ALA A 269 15.01 -2.97 -18.15
CA ALA A 269 14.17 -3.97 -18.80
C ALA A 269 14.60 -5.41 -18.49
N GLY A 270 15.91 -5.64 -18.27
CA GLY A 270 16.43 -6.98 -17.94
C GLY A 270 16.10 -7.44 -16.53
N GLU A 271 15.79 -6.52 -15.61
CA GLU A 271 15.38 -6.83 -14.24
C GLU A 271 13.87 -7.06 -14.12
N LEU A 272 13.09 -6.55 -15.07
CA LEU A 272 11.63 -6.65 -15.04
C LEU A 272 11.17 -8.08 -15.35
N SER A 273 10.59 -8.74 -14.35
CA SER A 273 10.02 -10.08 -14.45
C SER A 273 8.77 -10.19 -13.58
N LEU A 274 8.01 -11.29 -13.72
CA LEU A 274 6.86 -11.55 -12.84
C LEU A 274 7.29 -11.73 -11.38
N ASP A 275 8.44 -12.36 -11.12
CA ASP A 275 8.97 -12.53 -9.77
C ASP A 275 9.37 -11.17 -9.17
N PHE A 276 10.06 -10.33 -9.95
CA PHE A 276 10.37 -8.96 -9.52
C PHE A 276 9.11 -8.18 -9.20
N LEU A 277 8.09 -8.28 -10.09
CA LEU A 277 6.83 -7.56 -9.91
C LEU A 277 6.05 -8.06 -8.69
N LEU A 278 6.07 -9.37 -8.40
CA LEU A 278 5.49 -9.93 -7.18
C LEU A 278 6.13 -9.36 -5.92
N ASP A 279 7.44 -9.11 -5.96
CA ASP A 279 8.18 -8.48 -4.88
C ASP A 279 7.92 -6.97 -4.81
N GLU A 280 7.79 -6.30 -5.95
CA GLU A 280 7.44 -4.88 -5.99
C GLU A 280 6.02 -4.65 -5.45
N ARG A 281 5.07 -5.54 -5.79
CA ARG A 281 3.73 -5.55 -5.19
C ARG A 281 3.78 -5.75 -3.67
N ALA A 282 4.68 -6.60 -3.18
CA ALA A 282 4.87 -6.77 -1.74
C ALA A 282 5.36 -5.47 -1.08
N ARG A 283 6.37 -4.79 -1.65
CA ARG A 283 6.88 -3.51 -1.15
C ARG A 283 5.80 -2.43 -1.13
N GLU A 284 5.04 -2.34 -2.22
CA GLU A 284 4.05 -1.30 -2.42
C GLU A 284 2.77 -1.52 -1.59
N MET A 285 2.23 -2.75 -1.61
CA MET A 285 0.90 -3.09 -1.09
C MET A 285 0.94 -3.78 0.28
N HIS A 286 2.06 -3.69 1.02
CA HIS A 286 2.18 -4.34 2.33
C HIS A 286 1.07 -3.89 3.29
N MET A 287 0.49 -4.84 4.01
CA MET A 287 -0.63 -4.63 4.95
C MET A 287 -1.90 -4.02 4.33
N GLU A 288 -2.13 -4.19 3.03
CA GLU A 288 -3.34 -3.75 2.32
C GLU A 288 -4.22 -4.91 1.84
N LEU A 289 -4.07 -6.09 2.44
CA LEU A 289 -4.90 -7.29 2.26
C LEU A 289 -4.88 -7.92 0.86
N VAL A 290 -3.93 -7.58 -0.01
CA VAL A 290 -3.83 -8.11 -1.37
C VAL A 290 -2.82 -9.25 -1.52
N ARG A 291 -1.84 -9.37 -0.60
CA ARG A 291 -0.69 -10.30 -0.74
C ARG A 291 -1.09 -11.75 -0.98
N ARG A 292 -2.13 -12.24 -0.30
CA ARG A 292 -2.58 -13.63 -0.48
C ARG A 292 -3.05 -13.88 -1.91
N THR A 293 -3.82 -12.96 -2.48
CA THR A 293 -4.29 -13.04 -3.87
C THR A 293 -3.13 -13.03 -4.84
N ASP A 294 -2.14 -12.15 -4.62
CA ASP A 294 -0.94 -12.06 -5.46
C ASP A 294 -0.12 -13.35 -5.45
N LEU A 295 0.00 -14.01 -4.28
CA LEU A 295 0.74 -15.26 -4.14
C LEU A 295 0.01 -16.48 -4.73
N ILE A 296 -1.31 -16.44 -4.84
CA ILE A 296 -2.12 -17.52 -5.44
C ILE A 296 -2.14 -17.40 -6.96
N ARG A 297 -2.12 -16.19 -7.51
CA ARG A 297 -2.03 -15.90 -8.95
C ARG A 297 -0.63 -16.15 -9.48
#